data_9d29f315a8d1cdf55f52136f252820a7
#
_entry.id   9d29f315a8d1cdf55f52136f252820a7
#
_cell.length_a   1.000
_cell.length_b   1.000
_cell.length_c   1.000
_cell.angle_alpha   90.00
_cell.angle_beta   90.00
_cell.angle_gamma   90.00
#
_symmetry.space_group_name_H-M   'P 1'
#
loop_
_entity.id
_entity.type
_entity.pdbx_description
1 polymer ?
#
loop_
_entity_poly.entity_id
_entity_poly.type
_entity_poly.pdbx_seq_one_letter_code
_entity_poly.pdbx_strand_id
1 'polypeptide(L)'
;MNLSKETQDILSNFASISQSINFEPGNIIKIRNESNSFYAVTEVQETFPKEFCIYDLSKFLQALKLFPSTDIEFDEATMIIKNTNGSGKVHYSYTNPALIKTIDYSKNPKFSESLLEFTLTSDTFKQLQKAAAMFGVQNIVIKSSDNNNIELITNELVGSDHVW
;
A
#
# COMPACT_ATOMS: atom_id res chain seq x y z
N MET A 1 4.39 6.34 -20.47
CA MET A 1 4.80 6.58 -19.06
C MET A 1 5.54 5.36 -18.54
N ASN A 2 6.68 5.55 -17.90
CA ASN A 2 7.43 4.45 -17.26
C ASN A 2 7.25 4.56 -15.73
N LEU A 3 6.92 3.47 -15.06
CA LEU A 3 6.86 3.45 -13.60
C LEU A 3 8.25 3.20 -13.02
N SER A 4 8.67 4.07 -12.13
CA SER A 4 9.92 3.93 -11.39
C SER A 4 9.93 2.65 -10.55
N LYS A 5 11.10 2.17 -10.20
CA LYS A 5 11.24 1.02 -9.32
C LYS A 5 10.59 1.28 -7.96
N GLU A 6 10.74 2.49 -7.44
CA GLU A 6 10.14 2.92 -6.19
C GLU A 6 8.61 2.82 -6.22
N THR A 7 7.96 3.34 -7.28
CA THR A 7 6.51 3.24 -7.45
C THR A 7 6.05 1.79 -7.58
N GLN A 8 6.79 0.94 -8.31
CA GLN A 8 6.47 -0.48 -8.40
C GLN A 8 6.59 -1.19 -7.04
N ASP A 9 7.57 -0.85 -6.21
CA ASP A 9 7.73 -1.41 -4.86
C ASP A 9 6.61 -0.95 -3.92
N ILE A 10 6.19 0.32 -4.00
CA ILE A 10 5.01 0.84 -3.28
C ILE A 10 3.75 0.08 -3.70
N LEU A 11 3.51 -0.06 -5.00
CA LEU A 11 2.35 -0.80 -5.51
C LEU A 11 2.40 -2.29 -5.12
N SER A 12 3.59 -2.89 -5.04
CA SER A 12 3.76 -4.25 -4.54
C SER A 12 3.38 -4.37 -3.06
N ASN A 13 3.72 -3.39 -2.26
CA ASN A 13 3.29 -3.29 -0.87
C ASN A 13 1.76 -3.11 -0.78
N PHE A 14 1.19 -2.23 -1.61
CA PHE A 14 -0.25 -2.01 -1.69
C PHE A 14 -1.02 -3.26 -2.08
N ALA A 15 -0.47 -4.10 -2.96
CA ALA A 15 -1.07 -5.38 -3.36
C ALA A 15 -1.19 -6.37 -2.17
N SER A 16 -0.41 -6.20 -1.10
CA SER A 16 -0.58 -6.98 0.13
C SER A 16 -1.71 -6.47 1.02
N ILE A 17 -2.18 -5.23 0.81
CA ILE A 17 -3.25 -4.59 1.57
C ILE A 17 -4.61 -4.83 0.90
N SER A 18 -4.66 -4.67 -0.42
CA SER A 18 -5.88 -4.88 -1.22
C SER A 18 -5.54 -5.41 -2.60
N GLN A 19 -6.41 -6.30 -3.10
CA GLN A 19 -6.30 -6.84 -4.44
C GLN A 19 -6.54 -5.78 -5.51
N SER A 20 -7.39 -4.80 -5.25
CA SER A 20 -7.80 -3.78 -6.22
C SER A 20 -7.39 -2.38 -5.80
N ILE A 21 -7.20 -1.51 -6.78
CA ILE A 21 -6.84 -0.11 -6.56
C ILE A 21 -7.54 0.80 -7.58
N ASN A 22 -7.95 1.99 -7.13
CA ASN A 22 -8.36 3.09 -8.00
C ASN A 22 -7.23 4.13 -8.05
N PHE A 23 -6.81 4.47 -9.26
CA PHE A 23 -5.89 5.58 -9.53
C PHE A 23 -6.70 6.82 -9.89
N GLU A 24 -6.35 7.94 -9.30
CA GLU A 24 -6.87 9.26 -9.65
C GLU A 24 -5.84 10.05 -10.48
N PRO A 25 -6.26 11.06 -11.25
CA PRO A 25 -5.31 11.96 -11.90
C PRO A 25 -4.39 12.61 -10.86
N GLY A 26 -3.08 12.66 -11.17
CA GLY A 26 -2.08 13.22 -10.26
C GLY A 26 -1.04 12.20 -9.83
N ASN A 27 -0.33 12.50 -8.76
CA ASN A 27 0.79 11.72 -8.25
C ASN A 27 0.52 11.06 -6.88
N ILE A 28 -0.71 11.16 -6.38
CA ILE A 28 -1.08 10.57 -5.09
C ILE A 28 -1.77 9.23 -5.34
N ILE A 29 -1.24 8.18 -4.76
CA ILE A 29 -1.88 6.87 -4.75
C ILE A 29 -2.34 6.50 -3.34
N LYS A 30 -3.49 5.84 -3.29
CA LYS A 30 -4.19 5.54 -2.05
C LYS A 30 -4.73 4.14 -2.09
N ILE A 31 -4.73 3.46 -0.96
CA ILE A 31 -5.31 2.12 -0.85
C ILE A 31 -5.93 1.92 0.53
N ARG A 32 -6.95 1.08 0.60
CA ARG A 32 -7.50 0.56 1.84
C ARG A 32 -7.88 -0.91 1.68
N ASN A 33 -7.89 -1.63 2.77
CA ASN A 33 -8.39 -2.99 2.75
C ASN A 33 -9.93 -3.05 2.82
N GLU A 34 -10.50 -4.21 2.54
CA GLU A 34 -11.96 -4.41 2.51
C GLU A 34 -12.65 -4.14 3.85
N SER A 35 -11.98 -4.44 4.96
CA SER A 35 -12.50 -4.22 6.32
C SER A 35 -12.41 -2.77 6.79
N ASN A 36 -11.80 -1.87 6.01
CA ASN A 36 -11.53 -0.47 6.38
C ASN A 36 -10.66 -0.31 7.64
N SER A 37 -9.92 -1.33 8.03
CA SER A 37 -9.01 -1.31 9.17
C SER A 37 -7.60 -0.82 8.80
N PHE A 38 -7.30 -0.75 7.52
CA PHE A 38 -6.02 -0.29 7.01
C PHE A 38 -6.21 0.69 5.85
N TYR A 39 -5.48 1.79 5.94
CA TYR A 39 -5.46 2.84 4.92
C TYR A 39 -4.03 3.32 4.72
N ALA A 40 -3.60 3.43 3.47
CA ALA A 40 -2.32 3.99 3.13
C ALA A 40 -2.46 5.03 2.01
N VAL A 41 -1.66 6.07 2.07
CA VAL A 41 -1.55 7.13 1.07
C VAL A 41 -0.09 7.53 0.91
N THR A 42 0.32 7.76 -0.32
CA THR A 42 1.67 8.25 -0.63
C THR A 42 1.70 9.00 -1.94
N GLU A 43 2.70 9.85 -2.09
CA GLU A 43 3.06 10.47 -3.36
C GLU A 43 4.06 9.58 -4.10
N VAL A 44 3.95 9.56 -5.43
CA VAL A 44 4.88 8.88 -6.33
C VAL A 44 5.47 9.89 -7.32
N GLN A 45 6.52 9.47 -8.03
CA GLN A 45 7.21 10.34 -8.98
C GLN A 45 6.40 10.59 -10.25
N GLU A 46 5.57 9.64 -10.63
CA GLU A 46 4.77 9.69 -11.85
C GLU A 46 3.46 10.45 -11.63
N THR A 47 3.02 11.12 -12.68
CA THR A 47 1.70 11.77 -12.70
C THR A 47 0.77 10.96 -13.58
N PHE A 48 -0.23 10.33 -12.98
CA PHE A 48 -1.25 9.60 -13.71
C PHE A 48 -2.18 10.54 -14.45
N PRO A 49 -2.43 10.29 -15.76
CA PRO A 49 -3.14 11.26 -16.59
C PRO A 49 -4.65 11.28 -16.40
N LYS A 50 -5.24 10.24 -15.86
CA LYS A 50 -6.69 10.05 -15.72
C LYS A 50 -7.03 9.09 -14.61
N GLU A 51 -8.30 9.02 -14.24
CA GLU A 51 -8.84 8.00 -13.36
C GLU A 51 -8.94 6.65 -14.08
N PHE A 52 -8.52 5.59 -13.41
CA PHE A 52 -8.70 4.20 -13.85
C PHE A 52 -8.60 3.23 -12.67
N CYS A 53 -9.26 2.08 -12.82
CA CYS A 53 -9.31 1.05 -11.79
C CYS A 53 -8.62 -0.23 -12.24
N ILE A 54 -7.84 -0.81 -11.33
CA ILE A 54 -7.20 -2.12 -11.47
C ILE A 54 -7.86 -3.09 -10.49
N TYR A 55 -8.43 -4.18 -11.00
CA TYR A 55 -9.05 -5.20 -10.15
C TYR A 55 -8.03 -6.09 -9.46
N ASP A 56 -6.98 -6.51 -10.18
CA ASP A 56 -5.92 -7.39 -9.66
C ASP A 56 -4.56 -6.71 -9.80
N LEU A 57 -4.17 -6.01 -8.73
CA LEU A 57 -2.93 -5.25 -8.68
C LEU A 57 -1.70 -6.15 -8.83
N SER A 58 -1.77 -7.38 -8.30
CA SER A 58 -0.67 -8.34 -8.45
C SER A 58 -0.47 -8.77 -9.90
N LYS A 59 -1.55 -9.02 -10.65
CA LYS A 59 -1.45 -9.32 -12.09
C LYS A 59 -0.98 -8.12 -12.90
N PHE A 60 -1.43 -6.93 -12.55
CA PHE A 60 -0.92 -5.72 -13.18
C PHE A 60 0.60 -5.57 -13.01
N LEU A 61 1.10 -5.77 -11.79
CA LEU A 61 2.55 -5.75 -11.52
C LEU A 61 3.31 -6.85 -12.25
N GLN A 62 2.71 -8.03 -12.44
CA GLN A 62 3.29 -9.08 -13.26
C GLN A 62 3.33 -8.69 -14.74
N ALA A 63 2.28 -8.03 -15.26
CA ALA A 63 2.26 -7.54 -16.63
C ALA A 63 3.37 -6.50 -16.90
N LEU A 64 3.66 -5.63 -15.93
CA LEU A 64 4.79 -4.69 -16.00
C LEU A 64 6.15 -5.38 -16.06
N LYS A 65 6.26 -6.58 -15.48
CA LYS A 65 7.53 -7.36 -15.47
C LYS A 65 7.72 -8.27 -16.69
N LEU A 66 6.76 -8.29 -17.61
CA LEU A 66 6.89 -9.11 -18.83
C LEU A 66 8.03 -8.66 -19.76
N PHE A 67 8.37 -7.39 -19.69
CA PHE A 67 9.43 -6.81 -20.52
C PHE A 67 10.53 -6.21 -19.64
N PRO A 68 11.78 -6.23 -20.09
CA PRO A 68 12.90 -5.64 -19.35
C PRO A 68 12.77 -4.14 -19.12
N SER A 69 12.11 -3.45 -20.04
CA SER A 69 11.80 -2.02 -19.93
C SER A 69 10.43 -1.77 -20.55
N THR A 70 9.57 -1.10 -19.81
CA THR A 70 8.17 -0.88 -20.19
C THR A 70 7.84 0.59 -20.33
N ASP A 71 6.98 0.89 -21.30
CA ASP A 71 6.29 2.14 -21.44
C ASP A 71 4.78 1.90 -21.44
N ILE A 72 4.05 2.71 -20.68
CA ILE A 72 2.59 2.59 -20.51
C ILE A 72 1.92 3.73 -21.27
N GLU A 73 1.02 3.38 -22.16
CA GLU A 73 0.10 4.30 -22.80
C GLU A 73 -1.31 4.08 -22.25
N PHE A 74 -2.00 5.18 -21.94
CA PHE A 74 -3.34 5.15 -21.38
C PHE A 74 -4.35 5.45 -22.49
N ASP A 75 -5.23 4.50 -22.76
CA ASP A 75 -6.34 4.63 -23.68
C ASP A 75 -7.66 4.72 -22.89
N GLU A 76 -8.79 4.86 -23.57
CA GLU A 76 -10.09 5.11 -22.94
C GLU A 76 -10.52 3.98 -22.00
N ALA A 77 -10.44 2.73 -22.45
CA ALA A 77 -10.88 1.54 -21.72
C ALA A 77 -9.74 0.60 -21.30
N THR A 78 -8.51 0.86 -21.76
CA THR A 78 -7.36 -0.01 -21.56
C THR A 78 -6.09 0.80 -21.35
N MET A 79 -5.08 0.16 -20.81
CA MET A 79 -3.70 0.64 -20.95
C MET A 79 -2.91 -0.32 -21.83
N ILE A 80 -1.95 0.20 -22.55
CA ILE A 80 -1.05 -0.59 -23.39
C ILE A 80 0.32 -0.54 -22.74
N ILE A 81 0.76 -1.69 -22.26
CA ILE A 81 2.10 -1.88 -21.70
C ILE A 81 2.99 -2.36 -22.83
N LYS A 82 3.95 -1.54 -23.24
CA LYS A 82 4.85 -1.81 -24.37
C LYS A 82 6.27 -2.10 -23.88
N ASN A 83 6.96 -2.98 -24.58
CA ASN A 83 8.41 -3.01 -24.48
C ASN A 83 9.00 -1.78 -25.19
N THR A 84 9.89 -1.06 -24.55
CA THR A 84 10.51 0.15 -25.12
C THR A 84 11.27 -0.10 -26.42
N ASN A 85 11.72 -1.33 -26.68
CA ASN A 85 12.38 -1.73 -27.94
C ASN A 85 11.38 -2.06 -29.07
N GLY A 86 10.07 -1.98 -28.83
CA GLY A 86 9.02 -2.26 -29.81
C GLY A 86 8.73 -3.75 -30.05
N SER A 87 9.39 -4.66 -29.34
CA SER A 87 9.26 -6.12 -29.59
C SER A 87 7.98 -6.76 -29.08
N GLY A 88 7.15 -6.03 -28.31
CA GLY A 88 5.92 -6.59 -27.77
C GLY A 88 5.08 -5.57 -27.04
N LYS A 89 3.79 -5.89 -26.90
CA LYS A 89 2.83 -5.11 -26.13
C LYS A 89 1.77 -6.00 -25.50
N VAL A 90 1.22 -5.53 -24.38
CA VAL A 90 0.08 -6.15 -23.69
C VAL A 90 -1.00 -5.09 -23.51
N HIS A 91 -2.24 -5.46 -23.81
CA HIS A 91 -3.41 -4.64 -23.51
C HIS A 91 -3.97 -5.08 -22.15
N TYR A 92 -4.00 -4.16 -21.21
CA TYR A 92 -4.55 -4.38 -19.86
C TYR A 92 -5.86 -3.60 -19.72
N SER A 93 -6.98 -4.31 -19.57
CA SER A 93 -8.29 -3.66 -19.46
C SER A 93 -8.51 -3.09 -18.07
N TYR A 94 -9.08 -1.90 -18.01
CA TYR A 94 -9.53 -1.32 -16.75
C TYR A 94 -10.76 -2.06 -16.23
N THR A 95 -10.94 -2.00 -14.93
CA THR A 95 -12.13 -2.53 -14.28
C THR A 95 -13.16 -1.43 -14.05
N ASN A 96 -14.42 -1.81 -14.07
CA ASN A 96 -15.49 -0.89 -13.70
C ASN A 96 -15.32 -0.46 -12.24
N PRO A 97 -15.29 0.86 -11.94
CA PRO A 97 -15.18 1.38 -10.57
C PRO A 97 -16.23 0.82 -9.61
N ALA A 98 -17.44 0.49 -10.10
CA ALA A 98 -18.50 -0.11 -9.30
C ALA A 98 -18.16 -1.50 -8.71
N LEU A 99 -17.16 -2.18 -9.27
CA LEU A 99 -16.66 -3.48 -8.78
C LEU A 99 -15.56 -3.35 -7.74
N ILE A 100 -15.07 -2.15 -7.51
CA ILE A 100 -14.01 -1.85 -6.56
C ILE A 100 -14.62 -1.02 -5.43
N LYS A 101 -14.31 -1.37 -4.19
CA LYS A 101 -14.60 -0.49 -3.06
C LYS A 101 -13.68 0.73 -3.14
N THR A 102 -14.13 1.75 -3.85
CA THR A 102 -13.42 3.03 -3.91
C THR A 102 -13.41 3.68 -2.53
N ILE A 103 -12.33 4.35 -2.24
CA ILE A 103 -12.25 5.18 -1.04
C ILE A 103 -13.02 6.47 -1.35
N ASP A 104 -13.98 6.81 -0.52
CA ASP A 104 -14.55 8.16 -0.53
C ASP A 104 -13.49 9.11 0.05
N TYR A 105 -12.71 9.69 -0.83
CA TYR A 105 -11.60 10.59 -0.48
C TYR A 105 -12.06 11.90 0.18
N SER A 106 -13.33 12.23 0.10
CA SER A 106 -13.91 13.37 0.81
C SER A 106 -13.91 13.14 2.34
N LYS A 107 -13.78 11.88 2.76
CA LYS A 107 -13.74 11.45 4.15
C LYS A 107 -12.34 10.98 4.53
N ASN A 108 -11.34 11.84 4.38
CA ASN A 108 -10.04 11.56 4.98
C ASN A 108 -10.23 11.25 6.47
N PRO A 109 -9.66 10.16 6.98
CA PRO A 109 -9.73 9.90 8.41
C PRO A 109 -9.16 11.11 9.15
N LYS A 110 -10.00 11.76 9.95
CA LYS A 110 -9.53 12.80 10.85
C LYS A 110 -8.91 12.10 12.03
N PHE A 111 -7.61 12.17 12.12
CA PHE A 111 -6.92 11.77 13.34
C PHE A 111 -7.16 12.84 14.41
N SER A 112 -7.43 12.41 15.64
CA SER A 112 -7.33 13.29 16.81
C SER A 112 -5.90 13.82 16.94
N GLU A 113 -5.72 14.89 17.72
CA GLU A 113 -4.37 15.38 18.03
C GLU A 113 -3.46 14.21 18.47
N SER A 114 -2.24 14.21 17.95
CA SER A 114 -1.25 13.20 18.33
C SER A 114 -0.92 13.39 19.82
N LEU A 115 -1.17 12.34 20.61
CA LEU A 115 -0.82 12.31 22.03
C LEU A 115 0.64 11.90 22.24
N LEU A 116 1.24 11.29 21.24
CA LEU A 116 2.59 10.71 21.31
C LEU A 116 3.22 10.68 19.91
N GLU A 117 4.41 11.21 19.80
CA GLU A 117 5.22 11.13 18.60
C GLU A 117 6.59 10.54 18.94
N PHE A 118 7.04 9.57 18.14
CA PHE A 118 8.35 8.96 18.29
C PHE A 118 8.90 8.43 16.97
N THR A 119 10.20 8.25 16.90
CA THR A 119 10.86 7.66 15.75
C THR A 119 11.18 6.20 16.02
N LEU A 120 10.68 5.32 15.16
CA LEU A 120 11.01 3.90 15.15
C LEU A 120 11.94 3.61 13.98
N THR A 121 13.15 3.13 14.24
CA THR A 121 14.07 2.76 13.17
C THR A 121 13.64 1.45 12.51
N SER A 122 13.96 1.30 11.22
CA SER A 122 13.67 0.06 10.48
C SER A 122 14.32 -1.17 11.13
N ASP A 123 15.49 -1.01 11.69
CA ASP A 123 16.21 -2.12 12.34
C ASP A 123 15.56 -2.54 13.66
N THR A 124 15.14 -1.58 14.47
CA THR A 124 14.38 -1.86 15.70
C THR A 124 13.06 -2.56 15.37
N PHE A 125 12.34 -2.08 14.35
CA PHE A 125 11.10 -2.73 13.93
C PHE A 125 11.33 -4.17 13.44
N LYS A 126 12.36 -4.42 12.63
CA LYS A 126 12.74 -5.77 12.21
C LYS A 126 13.11 -6.69 13.37
N GLN A 127 13.79 -6.18 14.40
CA GLN A 127 14.10 -6.94 15.60
C GLN A 127 12.84 -7.34 16.35
N LEU A 128 11.88 -6.42 16.50
CA LEU A 128 10.57 -6.71 17.10
C LEU A 128 9.79 -7.78 16.32
N GLN A 129 9.77 -7.66 14.99
CA GLN A 129 9.13 -8.67 14.13
C GLN A 129 9.78 -10.06 14.30
N LYS A 130 11.11 -10.13 14.37
CA LYS A 130 11.83 -11.39 14.61
C LYS A 130 11.50 -11.97 16.00
N ALA A 131 11.46 -11.13 17.03
CA ALA A 131 11.09 -11.54 18.38
C ALA A 131 9.65 -12.06 18.42
N ALA A 132 8.70 -11.32 17.81
CA ALA A 132 7.31 -11.74 17.72
C ALA A 132 7.18 -13.12 17.03
N ALA A 133 7.86 -13.31 15.89
CA ALA A 133 7.85 -14.57 15.17
C ALA A 133 8.48 -15.72 15.97
N MET A 134 9.59 -15.47 16.70
CA MET A 134 10.26 -16.48 17.52
C MET A 134 9.39 -16.97 18.68
N PHE A 135 8.61 -16.10 19.29
CA PHE A 135 7.71 -16.43 20.40
C PHE A 135 6.29 -16.79 19.94
N GLY A 136 6.00 -16.78 18.62
CA GLY A 136 4.67 -17.09 18.09
C GLY A 136 3.60 -16.04 18.42
N VAL A 137 4.00 -14.83 18.83
CA VAL A 137 3.07 -13.74 19.17
C VAL A 137 2.79 -12.87 17.96
N GLN A 138 1.54 -12.42 17.82
CA GLN A 138 1.09 -11.68 16.63
C GLN A 138 0.99 -10.17 16.85
N ASN A 139 1.19 -9.69 18.08
CA ASN A 139 0.96 -8.31 18.44
C ASN A 139 2.24 -7.63 18.90
N ILE A 140 2.41 -6.38 18.44
CA ILE A 140 3.39 -5.45 18.97
C ILE A 140 2.61 -4.36 19.69
N VAL A 141 2.88 -4.20 20.98
CA VAL A 141 2.26 -3.19 21.84
C VAL A 141 3.23 -2.03 22.03
N ILE A 142 2.73 -0.83 21.83
CA ILE A 142 3.47 0.41 22.09
C ILE A 142 2.92 0.96 23.40
N LYS A 143 3.78 1.05 24.41
CA LYS A 143 3.42 1.49 25.74
C LYS A 143 4.26 2.71 26.14
N SER A 144 3.63 3.70 26.71
CA SER A 144 4.33 4.77 27.39
C SER A 144 4.88 4.25 28.73
N SER A 145 6.15 4.50 29.00
CA SER A 145 6.79 4.19 30.27
C SER A 145 7.05 5.48 31.06
N ASP A 146 7.23 5.34 32.37
CA ASP A 146 7.67 6.46 33.21
C ASP A 146 9.02 7.00 32.69
N ASN A 147 9.26 8.30 32.82
CA ASN A 147 10.44 9.00 32.32
C ASN A 147 10.47 9.33 30.81
N ASN A 148 9.35 9.55 30.15
CA ASN A 148 9.28 9.88 28.72
C ASN A 148 9.88 8.81 27.78
N ASN A 149 9.94 7.59 28.21
CA ASN A 149 10.38 6.46 27.40
C ASN A 149 9.18 5.74 26.77
N ILE A 150 9.44 5.10 25.64
CA ILE A 150 8.48 4.22 24.96
C ILE A 150 9.00 2.81 25.02
N GLU A 151 8.17 1.90 25.50
CA GLU A 151 8.41 0.48 25.46
C GLU A 151 7.71 -0.15 24.27
N LEU A 152 8.42 -0.99 23.54
CA LEU A 152 7.89 -1.80 22.46
C LEU A 152 7.91 -3.26 22.94
N ILE A 153 6.73 -3.83 23.10
CA ILE A 153 6.55 -5.15 23.70
C ILE A 153 5.90 -6.07 22.69
N THR A 154 6.42 -7.28 22.53
CA THR A 154 5.71 -8.37 21.85
C THR A 154 4.90 -9.15 22.86
N ASN A 155 3.58 -9.22 22.70
CA ASN A 155 2.70 -9.90 23.67
C ASN A 155 1.55 -10.62 22.97
N GLU A 156 1.06 -11.68 23.58
CA GLU A 156 -0.26 -12.20 23.27
C GLU A 156 -1.31 -11.29 23.92
N LEU A 157 -2.25 -10.80 23.13
CA LEU A 157 -3.46 -10.19 23.66
C LEU A 157 -4.32 -11.33 24.24
N VAL A 158 -4.10 -11.63 25.50
CA VAL A 158 -4.96 -12.55 26.24
C VAL A 158 -6.23 -11.80 26.59
N GLY A 159 -7.33 -12.12 25.90
CA GLY A 159 -8.71 -11.77 26.28
C GLY A 159 -9.01 -10.28 26.52
N SER A 160 -10.20 -9.88 26.20
CA SER A 160 -10.71 -8.50 26.27
C SER A 160 -10.76 -7.87 27.68
N ASP A 161 -10.21 -8.47 28.71
CA ASP A 161 -10.39 -8.05 30.10
C ASP A 161 -9.13 -7.53 30.82
N HIS A 162 -8.01 -7.42 30.12
CA HIS A 162 -6.80 -6.83 30.70
C HIS A 162 -6.29 -5.65 29.90
N VAL A 163 -6.94 -4.50 30.10
CA VAL A 163 -6.34 -3.20 29.85
C VAL A 163 -5.40 -2.91 31.02
N TRP A 164 -4.11 -2.87 30.76
CA TRP A 164 -3.09 -2.39 31.69
C TRP A 164 -2.88 -0.90 31.51
#